data_5e486691dee86651bc463f3d5e40b46e
#
_entry.id   5e486691dee86651bc463f3d5e40b46e
#
_cell.length_a   1.000
_cell.length_b   1.000
_cell.length_c   1.000
_cell.angle_alpha   90.00
_cell.angle_beta   90.00
_cell.angle_gamma   90.00
#
_symmetry.space_group_name_H-M   'P 1'
#
loop_
_entity.id
_entity.type
_entity.pdbx_description
1 polymer ?
#
loop_
_entity_poly.entity_id
_entity_poly.type
_entity_poly.pdbx_seq_one_letter_code
_entity_poly.pdbx_strand_id
1 'polypeptide(L)'
;PGNLGYPTFQTRYARVGVYICYDRHFPEGARLLGLHGAEIVFNPSATVAGTSEYLWKLEQPAHAVANGYFIAASNRVGKEAPWNIGEFYGQSYFCDPRGTMLAMGSRDKDELVVAEMDLELIEEVRRSWQFYRDRRPETYEDLVKQLP
;
A
#
# COMPACT_ATOMS: atom_id res chain seq x y z
N PRO A 1 -7.71 16.47 -4.69
CA PRO A 1 -7.80 15.54 -3.54
C PRO A 1 -9.23 15.07 -3.34
N GLY A 2 -9.38 13.79 -2.95
CA GLY A 2 -10.68 13.26 -2.54
C GLY A 2 -11.10 13.77 -1.15
N ASN A 3 -12.38 13.65 -0.85
CA ASN A 3 -12.97 14.05 0.43
C ASN A 3 -13.79 12.94 1.10
N LEU A 4 -13.69 11.72 0.59
CA LEU A 4 -14.44 10.56 1.11
C LEU A 4 -13.70 9.81 2.23
N GLY A 5 -12.52 10.30 2.63
CA GLY A 5 -11.65 9.60 3.57
C GLY A 5 -11.06 8.33 2.98
N TYR A 6 -10.85 7.33 3.84
CA TYR A 6 -10.21 6.05 3.49
C TYR A 6 -11.15 4.88 3.77
N PRO A 7 -12.21 4.70 2.96
CA PRO A 7 -13.18 3.63 3.16
C PRO A 7 -12.57 2.27 2.83
N THR A 8 -13.10 1.23 3.47
CA THR A 8 -12.85 -0.16 3.12
C THR A 8 -14.12 -0.82 2.62
N PHE A 9 -13.98 -1.84 1.78
CA PHE A 9 -15.08 -2.51 1.10
C PHE A 9 -15.03 -4.00 1.40
N GLN A 10 -16.13 -4.55 1.92
CA GLN A 10 -16.24 -5.99 2.11
C GLN A 10 -16.49 -6.66 0.77
N THR A 11 -15.59 -7.55 0.39
CA THR A 11 -15.78 -8.44 -0.76
C THR A 11 -16.19 -9.83 -0.29
N ARG A 12 -16.38 -10.75 -1.24
CA ARG A 12 -16.63 -12.17 -0.91
C ARG A 12 -15.47 -12.83 -0.18
N TYR A 13 -14.25 -12.36 -0.41
CA TYR A 13 -13.02 -13.04 0.04
C TYR A 13 -12.28 -12.30 1.15
N ALA A 14 -12.27 -10.97 1.08
CA ALA A 14 -11.51 -10.15 2.00
C ALA A 14 -12.12 -8.75 2.11
N ARG A 15 -11.78 -8.01 3.15
CA ARG A 15 -12.03 -6.57 3.26
C ARG A 15 -10.88 -5.82 2.59
N VAL A 16 -11.19 -5.05 1.57
CA VAL A 16 -10.19 -4.36 0.75
C VAL A 16 -10.21 -2.85 0.97
N GLY A 17 -9.03 -2.26 0.91
CA GLY A 17 -8.83 -0.82 0.85
C GLY A 17 -8.14 -0.43 -0.45
N VAL A 18 -8.27 0.85 -0.86
CA VAL A 18 -7.58 1.39 -2.03
C VAL A 18 -6.80 2.63 -1.60
N TYR A 19 -5.53 2.68 -1.99
CA TYR A 19 -4.58 3.72 -1.65
C TYR A 19 -3.84 4.12 -2.92
N ILE A 20 -4.22 5.24 -3.52
CA ILE A 20 -3.87 5.52 -4.92
C ILE A 20 -2.52 6.22 -5.03
N CYS A 21 -1.57 5.59 -5.73
CA CYS A 21 -0.33 6.18 -6.24
C CYS A 21 0.41 7.02 -5.18
N TYR A 22 0.34 8.34 -5.26
CA TYR A 22 1.00 9.30 -4.37
C TYR A 22 0.59 9.17 -2.91
N ASP A 23 -0.62 8.67 -2.63
CA ASP A 23 -1.12 8.48 -1.27
C ASP A 23 -0.19 7.60 -0.43
N ARG A 24 0.56 6.68 -1.06
CA ARG A 24 1.52 5.78 -0.37
C ARG A 24 2.58 6.50 0.46
N HIS A 25 2.86 7.78 0.15
CA HIS A 25 3.83 8.58 0.90
C HIS A 25 3.30 9.04 2.27
N PHE A 26 2.01 8.87 2.53
CA PHE A 26 1.34 9.34 3.75
C PHE A 26 0.96 8.18 4.67
N PRO A 27 1.71 7.91 5.74
CA PRO A 27 1.44 6.79 6.65
C PRO A 27 0.08 6.90 7.35
N GLU A 28 -0.48 8.09 7.47
CA GLU A 28 -1.78 8.35 8.11
C GLU A 28 -2.92 7.64 7.38
N GLY A 29 -2.97 7.74 6.05
CA GLY A 29 -4.01 7.08 5.25
C GLY A 29 -3.85 5.57 5.27
N ALA A 30 -2.62 5.07 5.21
CA ALA A 30 -2.31 3.66 5.36
C ALA A 30 -2.80 3.11 6.71
N ARG A 31 -2.60 3.88 7.80
CA ARG A 31 -3.09 3.55 9.14
C ARG A 31 -4.62 3.56 9.21
N LEU A 32 -5.28 4.55 8.59
CA LEU A 32 -6.74 4.63 8.57
C LEU A 32 -7.37 3.43 7.86
N LEU A 33 -6.83 3.00 6.72
CA LEU A 33 -7.28 1.77 6.05
C LEU A 33 -7.18 0.55 6.97
N GLY A 34 -6.07 0.42 7.69
CA GLY A 34 -5.90 -0.66 8.65
C GLY A 34 -6.88 -0.59 9.83
N LEU A 35 -7.14 0.61 10.37
CA LEU A 35 -8.14 0.82 11.44
C LEU A 35 -9.56 0.53 10.98
N HIS A 36 -9.85 0.75 9.68
CA HIS A 36 -11.12 0.38 9.08
C HIS A 36 -11.20 -1.10 8.68
N GLY A 37 -10.20 -1.88 9.07
CA GLY A 37 -10.20 -3.33 8.94
C GLY A 37 -9.74 -3.85 7.59
N ALA A 38 -8.99 -3.09 6.80
CA ALA A 38 -8.41 -3.60 5.56
C ALA A 38 -7.56 -4.85 5.84
N GLU A 39 -7.77 -5.88 5.03
CA GLU A 39 -6.98 -7.11 4.98
C GLU A 39 -6.03 -7.08 3.78
N ILE A 40 -6.48 -6.47 2.68
CA ILE A 40 -5.67 -6.25 1.48
C ILE A 40 -5.83 -4.78 1.07
N VAL A 41 -4.71 -4.10 0.84
CA VAL A 41 -4.69 -2.73 0.33
C VAL A 41 -4.12 -2.73 -1.08
N PHE A 42 -4.91 -2.24 -2.03
CA PHE A 42 -4.50 -2.05 -3.42
C PHE A 42 -3.92 -0.66 -3.63
N ASN A 43 -2.75 -0.58 -4.27
CA ASN A 43 -2.12 0.68 -4.66
C ASN A 43 -1.93 0.75 -6.18
N PRO A 44 -2.96 1.17 -6.92
CA PRO A 44 -2.81 1.45 -8.35
C PRO A 44 -1.99 2.71 -8.55
N SER A 45 -0.97 2.63 -9.42
CA SER A 45 0.03 3.68 -9.60
C SER A 45 0.44 3.87 -11.05
N ALA A 46 0.92 5.08 -11.35
CA ALA A 46 1.60 5.46 -12.57
C ALA A 46 2.87 6.24 -12.18
N THR A 47 3.87 5.53 -11.66
CA THR A 47 5.09 6.14 -11.15
C THR A 47 6.29 5.85 -12.04
N VAL A 48 7.07 6.89 -12.32
CA VAL A 48 8.20 6.85 -13.25
C VAL A 48 9.52 6.62 -12.53
N ALA A 49 10.50 6.09 -13.27
CA ALA A 49 11.86 5.89 -12.79
C ALA A 49 12.51 7.22 -12.41
N GLY A 50 13.38 7.18 -11.42
CA GLY A 50 14.11 8.35 -10.94
C GLY A 50 14.45 8.28 -9.46
N THR A 51 14.64 9.44 -8.86
CA THR A 51 15.13 9.57 -7.47
C THR A 51 14.24 8.93 -6.41
N SER A 52 12.94 8.78 -6.69
CA SER A 52 11.97 8.20 -5.75
C SER A 52 11.63 6.73 -6.01
N GLU A 53 12.26 6.10 -6.99
CA GLU A 53 11.95 4.71 -7.37
C GLU A 53 12.14 3.72 -6.20
N TYR A 54 13.17 3.91 -5.39
CA TYR A 54 13.43 3.06 -4.23
C TYR A 54 12.29 3.07 -3.19
N LEU A 55 11.53 4.16 -3.11
CA LEU A 55 10.38 4.30 -2.19
C LEU A 55 9.27 3.28 -2.50
N TRP A 56 9.18 2.85 -3.76
CA TRP A 56 8.20 1.83 -4.18
C TRP A 56 8.29 0.54 -3.37
N LYS A 57 9.52 0.12 -3.08
CA LYS A 57 9.81 -1.11 -2.31
C LYS A 57 10.05 -0.85 -0.83
N LEU A 58 10.10 0.40 -0.39
CA LEU A 58 10.34 0.76 0.99
C LEU A 58 9.03 1.07 1.73
N GLU A 59 8.24 2.00 1.21
CA GLU A 59 7.10 2.56 1.94
C GLU A 59 5.96 1.58 2.10
N GLN A 60 5.57 0.90 1.04
CA GLN A 60 4.40 0.02 1.07
C GLN A 60 4.63 -1.26 1.89
N PRO A 61 5.78 -1.95 1.82
CA PRO A 61 6.09 -3.02 2.77
C PRO A 61 6.13 -2.53 4.22
N ALA A 62 6.63 -1.31 4.47
CA ALA A 62 6.56 -0.71 5.81
C ALA A 62 5.11 -0.50 6.27
N HIS A 63 4.21 -0.08 5.37
CA HIS A 63 2.78 0.02 5.67
C HIS A 63 2.15 -1.35 5.93
N ALA A 64 2.51 -2.38 5.16
CA ALA A 64 2.06 -3.75 5.38
C ALA A 64 2.40 -4.23 6.78
N VAL A 65 3.66 -4.07 7.19
CA VAL A 65 4.14 -4.44 8.54
C VAL A 65 3.43 -3.63 9.62
N ALA A 66 3.41 -2.29 9.49
CA ALA A 66 2.86 -1.40 10.51
C ALA A 66 1.36 -1.62 10.76
N ASN A 67 0.64 -2.17 9.77
CA ASN A 67 -0.81 -2.36 9.84
C ASN A 67 -1.24 -3.83 9.78
N GLY A 68 -0.32 -4.78 9.62
CA GLY A 68 -0.62 -6.20 9.56
C GLY A 68 -1.66 -6.53 8.49
N TYR A 69 -1.43 -6.08 7.23
CA TYR A 69 -2.28 -6.37 6.06
C TYR A 69 -1.43 -6.67 4.83
N PHE A 70 -2.03 -7.27 3.81
CA PHE A 70 -1.37 -7.46 2.52
C PHE A 70 -1.41 -6.19 1.68
N ILE A 71 -0.41 -6.01 0.81
CA ILE A 71 -0.42 -4.97 -0.22
C ILE A 71 -0.34 -5.61 -1.61
N ALA A 72 -1.17 -5.09 -2.51
CA ALA A 72 -1.18 -5.36 -3.93
C ALA A 72 -0.87 -4.06 -4.68
N ALA A 73 0.38 -3.87 -5.05
CA ALA A 73 0.85 -2.67 -5.72
C ALA A 73 0.96 -2.90 -7.23
N SER A 74 0.27 -2.09 -8.03
CA SER A 74 0.35 -2.15 -9.49
C SER A 74 0.90 -0.86 -10.06
N ASN A 75 1.84 -0.98 -11.01
CA ASN A 75 2.45 0.14 -11.70
C ASN A 75 2.43 -0.08 -13.21
N ARG A 76 2.47 1.00 -13.96
CA ARG A 76 2.58 0.99 -15.42
C ARG A 76 3.99 0.62 -15.86
N VAL A 77 4.14 0.26 -17.13
CA VAL A 77 5.42 0.00 -17.79
C VAL A 77 5.61 0.87 -19.03
N GLY A 78 6.86 1.13 -19.41
CA GLY A 78 7.24 1.78 -20.65
C GLY A 78 7.09 3.29 -20.66
N LYS A 79 7.02 3.86 -21.87
CA LYS A 79 6.94 5.30 -22.12
C LYS A 79 5.67 5.64 -22.88
N GLU A 80 5.11 6.79 -22.59
CA GLU A 80 3.87 7.26 -23.22
C GLU A 80 4.13 8.55 -24.03
N ALA A 81 4.00 8.44 -25.33
CA ALA A 81 3.94 9.61 -26.19
C ALA A 81 2.52 10.23 -26.15
N PRO A 82 2.37 11.55 -26.28
CA PRO A 82 3.40 12.54 -26.52
C PRO A 82 3.97 13.19 -25.25
N TRP A 83 3.49 12.83 -24.06
CA TRP A 83 3.74 13.60 -22.84
C TRP A 83 5.16 13.49 -22.28
N ASN A 84 5.93 12.51 -22.67
CA ASN A 84 7.34 12.30 -22.26
C ASN A 84 7.60 12.56 -20.76
N ILE A 85 6.70 12.08 -19.90
CA ILE A 85 6.76 12.26 -18.45
C ILE A 85 7.79 11.37 -17.76
N GLY A 86 8.48 10.52 -18.51
CA GLY A 86 9.47 9.55 -18.03
C GLY A 86 9.12 8.12 -18.41
N GLU A 87 9.86 7.19 -17.86
CA GLU A 87 9.66 5.76 -18.07
C GLU A 87 9.03 5.13 -16.83
N PHE A 88 7.87 4.54 -17.00
CA PHE A 88 7.22 3.75 -15.96
C PHE A 88 7.97 2.44 -15.78
N TYR A 89 8.38 2.14 -14.56
CA TYR A 89 9.30 1.04 -14.27
C TYR A 89 8.62 -0.28 -13.89
N GLY A 90 7.31 -0.40 -14.04
CA GLY A 90 6.62 -1.64 -13.72
C GLY A 90 6.83 -2.09 -12.29
N GLN A 91 7.34 -3.31 -12.12
CA GLN A 91 7.61 -3.91 -10.82
C GLN A 91 6.37 -3.92 -9.91
N SER A 92 5.22 -4.24 -10.50
CA SER A 92 4.00 -4.53 -9.73
C SER A 92 4.26 -5.71 -8.80
N TYR A 93 3.72 -5.69 -7.58
CA TYR A 93 4.00 -6.74 -6.62
C TYR A 93 2.90 -6.97 -5.61
N PHE A 94 3.02 -8.10 -4.92
CA PHE A 94 2.31 -8.38 -3.68
C PHE A 94 3.31 -8.51 -2.53
N CYS A 95 2.98 -7.97 -1.37
CA CYS A 95 3.71 -8.27 -0.14
C CYS A 95 2.77 -8.65 1.00
N ASP A 96 3.29 -9.45 1.91
CA ASP A 96 2.58 -9.97 3.06
C ASP A 96 2.62 -8.99 4.27
N PRO A 97 1.86 -9.28 5.36
CA PRO A 97 1.87 -8.49 6.59
C PRO A 97 3.22 -8.41 7.32
N ARG A 98 4.21 -9.20 6.91
CA ARG A 98 5.60 -9.13 7.41
C ARG A 98 6.51 -8.31 6.51
N GLY A 99 5.98 -7.77 5.39
CA GLY A 99 6.75 -7.01 4.41
C GLY A 99 7.50 -7.89 3.41
N THR A 100 7.27 -9.20 3.41
CA THR A 100 7.90 -10.14 2.46
C THR A 100 7.26 -10.02 1.10
N MET A 101 8.06 -9.91 0.04
CA MET A 101 7.58 -9.93 -1.33
C MET A 101 7.13 -11.33 -1.72
N LEU A 102 5.85 -11.51 -2.02
CA LEU A 102 5.27 -12.79 -2.44
C LEU A 102 5.44 -13.02 -3.94
N ALA A 103 5.28 -11.97 -4.73
CA ALA A 103 5.48 -11.99 -6.17
C ALA A 103 5.81 -10.59 -6.67
N MET A 104 6.63 -10.50 -7.71
CA MET A 104 7.01 -9.23 -8.34
C MET A 104 7.10 -9.40 -9.85
N GLY A 105 6.48 -8.47 -10.56
CA GLY A 105 6.56 -8.39 -12.01
C GLY A 105 7.86 -7.78 -12.51
N SER A 106 8.09 -7.93 -13.80
CA SER A 106 9.23 -7.34 -14.49
C SER A 106 9.16 -5.81 -14.55
N ARG A 107 10.25 -5.24 -14.98
CA ARG A 107 10.38 -3.78 -15.11
C ARG A 107 9.74 -3.24 -16.40
N ASP A 108 9.69 -4.04 -17.43
CA ASP A 108 9.54 -3.60 -18.80
C ASP A 108 8.47 -4.31 -19.62
N LYS A 109 7.69 -5.20 -19.00
CA LYS A 109 6.69 -5.99 -19.70
C LYS A 109 5.31 -5.81 -19.13
N ASP A 110 4.33 -5.79 -20.02
CA ASP A 110 2.92 -5.98 -19.66
C ASP A 110 2.73 -7.43 -19.25
N GLU A 111 2.42 -7.68 -17.98
CA GLU A 111 2.26 -9.01 -17.45
C GLU A 111 1.23 -9.07 -16.32
N LEU A 112 0.70 -10.26 -16.09
CA LEU A 112 -0.14 -10.56 -14.94
C LEU A 112 0.75 -11.07 -13.79
N VAL A 113 0.73 -10.35 -12.67
CA VAL A 113 1.36 -10.80 -11.42
C VAL A 113 0.30 -11.47 -10.57
N VAL A 114 0.57 -12.68 -10.11
CA VAL A 114 -0.34 -13.48 -9.28
C VAL A 114 0.38 -13.92 -8.02
N ALA A 115 -0.30 -13.84 -6.89
CA ALA A 115 0.19 -14.34 -5.61
C ALA A 115 -0.92 -15.05 -4.84
N GLU A 116 -0.54 -16.05 -4.09
CA GLU A 116 -1.40 -16.69 -3.09
C GLU A 116 -1.25 -15.95 -1.77
N MET A 117 -2.35 -15.60 -1.12
CA MET A 117 -2.38 -14.85 0.13
C MET A 117 -3.12 -15.64 1.20
N ASP A 118 -2.39 -16.12 2.20
CA ASP A 118 -2.98 -16.74 3.39
C ASP A 118 -3.45 -15.65 4.36
N LEU A 119 -4.75 -15.38 4.40
CA LEU A 119 -5.32 -14.35 5.25
C LEU A 119 -5.20 -14.65 6.75
N GLU A 120 -4.96 -15.90 7.16
CA GLU A 120 -4.73 -16.26 8.56
C GLU A 120 -3.43 -15.62 9.10
N LEU A 121 -2.47 -15.35 8.21
CA LEU A 121 -1.24 -14.64 8.55
C LEU A 121 -1.50 -13.24 9.15
N ILE A 122 -2.58 -12.57 8.76
CA ILE A 122 -2.99 -11.28 9.33
C ILE A 122 -3.22 -11.42 10.83
N GLU A 123 -3.99 -12.43 11.23
CA GLU A 123 -4.30 -12.70 12.64
C GLU A 123 -3.04 -13.09 13.42
N GLU A 124 -2.18 -13.92 12.85
CA GLU A 124 -0.92 -14.31 13.47
C GLU A 124 -0.02 -13.10 13.74
N VAL A 125 0.17 -12.23 12.73
CA VAL A 125 0.99 -11.03 12.84
C VAL A 125 0.42 -10.05 13.86
N ARG A 126 -0.90 -9.81 13.83
CA ARG A 126 -1.57 -8.89 14.77
C ARG A 126 -1.58 -9.39 16.22
N ARG A 127 -1.53 -10.72 16.42
CA ARG A 127 -1.33 -11.28 17.77
C ARG A 127 0.10 -11.11 18.26
N SER A 128 1.07 -11.28 17.39
CA SER A 128 2.49 -11.14 17.72
C SER A 128 2.88 -9.68 17.97
N TRP A 129 2.40 -8.78 17.12
CA TRP A 129 2.67 -7.35 17.18
C TRP A 129 1.37 -6.58 17.38
N GLN A 130 1.07 -6.23 18.61
CA GLN A 130 -0.20 -5.61 18.98
C GLN A 130 -0.21 -4.09 18.70
N PHE A 131 0.28 -3.68 17.55
CA PHE A 131 0.45 -2.27 17.18
C PHE A 131 -0.84 -1.44 17.27
N TYR A 132 -2.01 -2.02 16.99
CA TYR A 132 -3.29 -1.31 17.11
C TYR A 132 -3.69 -1.07 18.56
N ARG A 133 -3.45 -2.02 19.46
CA ARG A 133 -3.72 -1.90 20.89
C ARG A 133 -2.80 -0.86 21.54
N ASP A 134 -1.53 -0.87 21.15
CA ASP A 134 -0.48 -0.09 21.81
C ASP A 134 -0.38 1.35 21.29
N ARG A 135 -1.31 1.75 20.40
CA ARG A 135 -1.44 3.14 19.94
C ARG A 135 -1.79 4.09 21.07
N ARG A 136 -1.34 5.32 20.95
CA ARG A 136 -1.60 6.42 21.87
C ARG A 136 -2.37 7.56 21.16
N PRO A 137 -3.64 7.33 20.73
CA PRO A 137 -4.39 8.32 19.93
C PRO A 137 -4.46 9.71 20.58
N GLU A 138 -4.47 9.76 21.92
CA GLU A 138 -4.49 10.99 22.71
C GLU A 138 -3.22 11.87 22.53
N THR A 139 -2.17 11.33 21.93
CA THR A 139 -0.92 12.05 21.64
C THR A 139 -0.81 12.52 20.19
N TYR A 140 -1.80 12.20 19.33
CA TYR A 140 -1.72 12.42 17.88
C TYR A 140 -2.49 13.66 17.41
N GLU A 141 -2.90 14.53 18.32
CA GLU A 141 -3.70 15.72 17.99
C GLU A 141 -3.06 16.61 16.92
N ASP A 142 -1.73 16.72 16.94
CA ASP A 142 -1.01 17.55 15.98
C ASP A 142 -1.03 17.03 14.54
N LEU A 143 -1.29 15.72 14.34
CA LEU A 143 -1.42 15.14 12.98
C LEU A 143 -2.64 15.68 12.21
N VAL A 144 -3.66 16.19 12.90
CA VAL A 144 -4.89 16.70 12.28
C VAL A 144 -4.93 18.21 12.23
N LYS A 145 -3.92 18.89 12.75
CA LYS A 145 -3.80 20.35 12.68
C LYS A 145 -3.18 20.74 11.34
N GLN A 146 -3.74 21.76 10.69
CA GLN A 146 -3.05 22.38 9.57
C GLN A 146 -1.83 23.13 10.10
N LEU A 147 -0.72 22.97 9.41
CA LEU A 147 0.45 23.79 9.68
C LEU A 147 0.16 25.25 9.29
N PRO A 148 0.70 26.21 10.02
CA PRO A 148 0.51 27.63 9.73
C PRO A 148 1.08 28.04 8.37
#